data_8fecdb06591129a74f9048d646f53167
#
_entry.id   8fecdb06591129a74f9048d646f53167
#
_cell.length_a   1.000
_cell.length_b   1.000
_cell.length_c   1.000
_cell.angle_alpha   90.00
_cell.angle_beta   90.00
_cell.angle_gamma   90.00
#
_symmetry.space_group_name_H-M   'P 1'
#
loop_
_entity.id
_entity.type
_entity.pdbx_description
1 polymer ?
#
loop_
_entity_poly.entity_id
_entity_poly.type
_entity_poly.pdbx_seq_one_letter_code
_entity_poly.pdbx_strand_id
1 'polypeptide(L)'
;MKIRWFTNLIFLSFFYGGISQVNEIIEFDSANPFSMSDVINRIEHQEKIKVFGKLTLPSENTVEKLPLIIGVAGSLGWRKHHYEYLKMFQNEGYATFELNSFKSRNITSTVGSQVEVTTSAMILDAYRALEKLSNHPRIDKDKVSIIGWSLGGAVSLFSGWLPLKNAITKNVSFASHLAFYPPCFIDPENTKFTQSPIHILIGELDDWTPADPCHMFVNKLSKTANINLTVYENSHHGFDSEEPIIFNKRGYSFKDCLFRLDEDGDVLMNFLSLPMSSPLMQKFGFLFCVERGVNIGGNATARKKSL
;
A
#
# COMPACT_ATOMS: atom_id res chain seq x y z
N MET A 1 -43.75 31.58 -56.94
CA MET A 1 -43.19 32.15 -55.69
C MET A 1 -42.79 30.93 -54.80
N LYS A 2 -41.49 30.52 -54.81
CA LYS A 2 -41.01 29.37 -54.06
C LYS A 2 -40.33 29.86 -52.77
N ILE A 3 -40.93 29.55 -51.63
CA ILE A 3 -40.39 29.88 -50.34
C ILE A 3 -39.36 28.79 -49.95
N ARG A 4 -38.07 29.19 -49.77
CA ARG A 4 -37.00 28.33 -49.29
C ARG A 4 -36.95 28.48 -47.76
N TRP A 5 -37.18 27.38 -47.04
CA TRP A 5 -36.89 27.28 -45.60
C TRP A 5 -35.41 26.96 -45.39
N PHE A 6 -34.70 27.88 -44.72
CA PHE A 6 -33.36 27.62 -44.19
C PHE A 6 -33.50 27.05 -42.79
N THR A 7 -33.20 25.75 -42.61
CA THR A 7 -33.03 25.12 -41.31
C THR A 7 -31.60 25.37 -40.84
N ASN A 8 -31.43 26.26 -39.87
CA ASN A 8 -30.16 26.43 -39.14
C ASN A 8 -29.99 25.22 -38.19
N LEU A 9 -29.10 24.32 -38.55
CA LEU A 9 -28.58 23.31 -37.60
C LEU A 9 -27.56 24.02 -36.70
N ILE A 10 -27.92 24.20 -35.42
CA ILE A 10 -26.98 24.61 -34.39
C ILE A 10 -26.21 23.34 -33.96
N PHE A 11 -24.95 23.23 -34.36
CA PHE A 11 -24.01 22.24 -33.83
C PHE A 11 -23.60 22.72 -32.42
N LEU A 12 -24.16 22.11 -31.39
CA LEU A 12 -23.60 22.18 -30.04
C LEU A 12 -22.35 21.28 -30.02
N SER A 13 -21.19 21.88 -30.20
CA SER A 13 -19.91 21.23 -29.90
C SER A 13 -19.76 21.14 -28.38
N PHE A 14 -19.99 19.95 -27.84
CA PHE A 14 -19.56 19.63 -26.49
C PHE A 14 -18.02 19.58 -26.48
N PHE A 15 -17.40 20.63 -26.00
CA PHE A 15 -16.00 20.60 -25.61
C PHE A 15 -15.88 19.67 -24.40
N TYR A 16 -15.48 18.43 -24.61
CA TYR A 16 -14.86 17.63 -23.56
C TYR A 16 -13.53 18.30 -23.24
N GLY A 17 -13.54 19.20 -22.29
CA GLY A 17 -12.33 19.76 -21.70
C GLY A 17 -11.59 18.61 -21.01
N GLY A 18 -10.55 18.07 -21.65
CA GLY A 18 -9.64 17.14 -21.01
C GLY A 18 -9.06 17.84 -19.76
N ILE A 19 -9.29 17.26 -18.58
CA ILE A 19 -8.72 17.75 -17.33
C ILE A 19 -7.20 17.68 -17.50
N SER A 20 -6.55 18.82 -17.68
CA SER A 20 -5.08 18.91 -17.75
C SER A 20 -4.53 18.55 -16.38
N GLN A 21 -3.72 17.52 -16.22
CA GLN A 21 -3.08 17.09 -14.97
C GLN A 21 -1.71 17.74 -14.83
N VAL A 22 -1.38 18.18 -13.61
CA VAL A 22 -0.04 18.64 -13.27
C VAL A 22 0.70 17.49 -12.58
N ASN A 23 1.87 17.16 -13.08
CA ASN A 23 2.73 16.11 -12.52
C ASN A 23 4.00 16.74 -11.95
N GLU A 24 4.36 16.37 -10.73
CA GLU A 24 5.56 16.81 -10.04
C GLU A 24 6.33 15.60 -9.51
N ILE A 25 7.66 15.62 -9.63
CA ILE A 25 8.53 14.66 -8.94
C ILE A 25 8.94 15.26 -7.61
N ILE A 26 8.59 14.58 -6.54
CA ILE A 26 8.91 14.99 -5.17
C ILE A 26 9.97 14.07 -4.61
N GLU A 27 11.12 14.61 -4.26
CA GLU A 27 12.22 13.90 -3.61
C GLU A 27 12.30 14.24 -2.12
N PHE A 28 12.69 13.25 -1.33
CA PHE A 28 12.85 13.37 0.12
C PHE A 28 13.92 12.40 0.66
N ASP A 29 14.46 12.72 1.83
CA ASP A 29 15.41 11.86 2.52
C ASP A 29 14.69 10.72 3.25
N SER A 30 15.26 9.51 3.15
CA SER A 30 14.81 8.31 3.82
C SER A 30 16.02 7.45 4.23
N ALA A 31 15.78 6.18 4.59
CA ALA A 31 16.83 5.22 4.94
C ALA A 31 16.45 3.78 4.52
N ASN A 32 17.39 2.84 4.74
CA ASN A 32 17.24 1.42 4.41
C ASN A 32 17.17 0.53 5.67
N PRO A 33 16.21 0.70 6.59
CA PRO A 33 16.03 -0.21 7.71
C PRO A 33 15.58 -1.60 7.20
N PHE A 34 16.13 -2.66 7.79
CA PHE A 34 15.72 -4.02 7.46
C PHE A 34 14.44 -4.40 8.22
N SER A 35 14.40 -4.13 9.52
CA SER A 35 13.29 -4.47 10.43
C SER A 35 12.55 -3.21 10.93
N MET A 36 11.36 -3.40 11.51
CA MET A 36 10.67 -2.31 12.22
C MET A 36 11.45 -1.91 13.48
N SER A 37 12.17 -2.84 14.09
CA SER A 37 13.09 -2.58 15.21
C SER A 37 14.22 -1.65 14.83
N ASP A 38 14.73 -1.72 13.59
CA ASP A 38 15.71 -0.75 13.08
C ASP A 38 15.15 0.67 13.03
N VAL A 39 13.87 0.80 12.65
CA VAL A 39 13.20 2.10 12.62
C VAL A 39 12.95 2.63 14.03
N ILE A 40 12.50 1.77 14.94
CA ILE A 40 12.14 2.17 16.30
C ILE A 40 13.38 2.52 17.14
N ASN A 41 14.44 1.71 17.02
CA ASN A 41 15.56 1.74 17.97
C ASN A 41 16.89 2.21 17.37
N ARG A 42 17.04 2.26 16.03
CA ARG A 42 18.35 2.43 15.38
C ARG A 42 18.27 3.20 14.06
N ILE A 43 17.28 4.07 13.89
CA ILE A 43 17.05 4.76 12.60
C ILE A 43 18.24 5.67 12.19
N GLU A 44 18.94 6.26 13.15
CA GLU A 44 20.10 7.12 12.91
C GLU A 44 21.33 6.36 12.39
N HIS A 45 21.37 5.04 12.61
CA HIS A 45 22.46 4.17 12.14
C HIS A 45 22.14 3.53 10.77
N GLN A 46 20.95 3.75 10.23
CA GLN A 46 20.56 3.17 8.96
C GLN A 46 21.16 3.93 7.77
N GLU A 47 21.47 3.18 6.70
CA GLU A 47 21.96 3.76 5.45
C GLU A 47 20.94 4.76 4.91
N LYS A 48 21.37 6.02 4.71
CA LYS A 48 20.54 7.09 4.18
C LYS A 48 20.39 6.97 2.67
N ILE A 49 19.20 7.26 2.17
CA ILE A 49 18.89 7.25 0.75
C ILE A 49 17.94 8.38 0.38
N LYS A 50 18.02 8.84 -0.87
CA LYS A 50 17.01 9.68 -1.50
C LYS A 50 15.90 8.81 -2.10
N VAL A 51 14.66 9.10 -1.73
CA VAL A 51 13.47 8.46 -2.30
C VAL A 51 12.65 9.50 -3.03
N PHE A 52 11.98 9.09 -4.10
CA PHE A 52 11.10 9.96 -4.85
C PHE A 52 9.72 9.32 -5.08
N GLY A 53 8.79 10.18 -5.43
CA GLY A 53 7.49 9.77 -5.94
C GLY A 53 6.96 10.78 -6.94
N LYS A 54 5.91 10.39 -7.64
CA LYS A 54 5.21 11.25 -8.60
C LYS A 54 3.90 11.75 -8.00
N LEU A 55 3.82 13.03 -7.72
CA LEU A 55 2.58 13.72 -7.36
C LEU A 55 1.82 14.07 -8.64
N THR A 56 0.54 13.68 -8.70
CA THR A 56 -0.38 14.07 -9.77
C THR A 56 -1.51 14.88 -9.16
N LEU A 57 -1.65 16.12 -9.61
CA LEU A 57 -2.69 17.06 -9.17
C LEU A 57 -3.75 17.19 -10.27
N PRO A 58 -5.06 17.28 -9.94
CA PRO A 58 -6.05 17.79 -10.87
C PRO A 58 -5.67 19.20 -11.33
N SER A 59 -5.88 19.51 -12.61
CA SER A 59 -5.33 20.71 -13.25
C SER A 59 -6.03 22.01 -12.90
N GLU A 60 -7.14 21.95 -12.21
CA GLU A 60 -7.92 23.16 -12.00
C GLU A 60 -7.25 24.07 -10.99
N ASN A 61 -7.24 25.37 -11.34
CA ASN A 61 -6.81 26.49 -10.50
C ASN A 61 -7.77 26.70 -9.32
N THR A 62 -8.06 25.66 -8.56
CA THR A 62 -8.82 25.78 -7.33
C THR A 62 -7.89 26.30 -6.24
N VAL A 63 -8.38 27.27 -5.47
CA VAL A 63 -7.67 27.82 -4.30
C VAL A 63 -7.69 26.78 -3.15
N GLU A 64 -8.54 25.78 -3.22
CA GLU A 64 -8.74 24.78 -2.18
C GLU A 64 -7.63 23.73 -2.17
N LYS A 65 -7.26 23.34 -0.96
CA LYS A 65 -6.33 22.21 -0.75
C LYS A 65 -7.03 20.88 -1.04
N LEU A 66 -6.32 19.99 -1.69
CA LEU A 66 -6.82 18.70 -2.16
C LEU A 66 -6.58 17.59 -1.14
N PRO A 67 -7.51 16.66 -0.98
CA PRO A 67 -7.21 15.38 -0.34
C PRO A 67 -6.20 14.60 -1.19
N LEU A 68 -5.37 13.78 -0.56
CA LEU A 68 -4.29 13.04 -1.22
C LEU A 68 -4.37 11.55 -0.92
N ILE A 69 -4.13 10.74 -1.93
CA ILE A 69 -3.92 9.29 -1.80
C ILE A 69 -2.45 8.97 -2.09
N ILE A 70 -1.73 8.46 -1.09
CA ILE A 70 -0.39 7.90 -1.28
C ILE A 70 -0.54 6.42 -1.63
N GLY A 71 -0.16 6.04 -2.85
CA GLY A 71 -0.18 4.67 -3.33
C GLY A 71 1.17 3.97 -3.12
N VAL A 72 1.13 2.70 -2.72
CA VAL A 72 2.31 1.87 -2.45
C VAL A 72 2.21 0.53 -3.17
N ALA A 73 3.14 0.26 -4.08
CA ALA A 73 3.16 -0.94 -4.91
C ALA A 73 3.49 -2.21 -4.12
N GLY A 74 3.12 -3.37 -4.67
CA GLY A 74 3.50 -4.69 -4.15
C GLY A 74 4.90 -5.14 -4.54
N SER A 75 5.26 -6.39 -4.18
CA SER A 75 6.59 -6.99 -4.41
C SER A 75 7.01 -7.07 -5.88
N LEU A 76 6.08 -6.98 -6.82
CA LEU A 76 6.32 -6.91 -8.28
C LEU A 76 6.44 -5.48 -8.82
N GLY A 77 6.50 -4.47 -7.94
CA GLY A 77 6.44 -3.06 -8.32
C GLY A 77 5.05 -2.62 -8.78
N TRP A 78 4.99 -1.48 -9.44
CA TRP A 78 3.75 -0.91 -9.94
C TRP A 78 3.18 -1.73 -11.10
N ARG A 79 1.85 -2.02 -11.01
CA ARG A 79 1.09 -2.80 -12.00
C ARG A 79 -0.07 -1.96 -12.55
N LYS A 80 -0.65 -2.40 -13.69
CA LYS A 80 -1.75 -1.69 -14.38
C LYS A 80 -2.91 -1.36 -13.45
N HIS A 81 -3.41 -2.35 -12.68
CA HIS A 81 -4.54 -2.15 -11.77
C HIS A 81 -4.26 -1.12 -10.68
N HIS A 82 -3.04 -1.02 -10.15
CA HIS A 82 -2.71 0.03 -9.18
C HIS A 82 -2.92 1.43 -9.76
N TYR A 83 -2.51 1.65 -11.01
CA TYR A 83 -2.73 2.94 -11.71
C TYR A 83 -4.21 3.21 -11.99
N GLU A 84 -5.02 2.17 -12.18
CA GLU A 84 -6.46 2.30 -12.37
C GLU A 84 -7.13 2.85 -11.10
N TYR A 85 -6.76 2.36 -9.91
CA TYR A 85 -7.21 2.95 -8.63
C TYR A 85 -6.74 4.40 -8.47
N LEU A 86 -5.47 4.69 -8.73
CA LEU A 86 -4.99 6.08 -8.66
C LEU A 86 -5.77 6.98 -9.62
N LYS A 87 -6.07 6.48 -10.83
CA LYS A 87 -6.85 7.23 -11.82
C LYS A 87 -8.31 7.43 -11.38
N MET A 88 -8.91 6.44 -10.73
CA MET A 88 -10.25 6.56 -10.15
C MET A 88 -10.28 7.69 -9.12
N PHE A 89 -9.35 7.71 -8.16
CA PHE A 89 -9.24 8.79 -7.18
C PHE A 89 -9.01 10.16 -7.82
N GLN A 90 -8.18 10.25 -8.87
CA GLN A 90 -7.97 11.49 -9.62
C GLN A 90 -9.26 12.00 -10.27
N ASN A 91 -10.09 11.09 -10.80
CA ASN A 91 -11.38 11.45 -11.41
C ASN A 91 -12.39 11.98 -10.37
N GLU A 92 -12.26 11.54 -9.10
CA GLU A 92 -13.03 12.03 -7.95
C GLU A 92 -12.42 13.29 -7.31
N GLY A 93 -11.40 13.89 -7.93
CA GLY A 93 -10.81 15.16 -7.49
C GLY A 93 -9.69 15.04 -6.45
N TYR A 94 -9.21 13.83 -6.14
CA TYR A 94 -8.08 13.64 -5.25
C TYR A 94 -6.75 13.90 -5.97
N ALA A 95 -5.79 14.46 -5.26
CA ALA A 95 -4.38 14.32 -5.62
C ALA A 95 -3.94 12.86 -5.37
N THR A 96 -2.97 12.38 -6.15
CA THR A 96 -2.38 11.05 -5.94
C THR A 96 -0.86 11.12 -5.92
N PHE A 97 -0.24 10.29 -5.11
CA PHE A 97 1.21 10.17 -5.04
C PHE A 97 1.65 8.72 -5.27
N GLU A 98 2.35 8.50 -6.37
CA GLU A 98 2.99 7.22 -6.71
C GLU A 98 4.32 7.13 -5.96
N LEU A 99 4.37 6.42 -4.82
CA LEU A 99 5.60 6.22 -4.06
C LEU A 99 6.53 5.23 -4.78
N ASN A 100 7.75 5.64 -5.08
CA ASN A 100 8.70 4.85 -5.88
C ASN A 100 9.85 4.25 -5.05
N SER A 101 9.55 3.56 -3.96
CA SER A 101 10.55 2.93 -3.08
C SER A 101 11.51 1.98 -3.80
N PHE A 102 11.01 1.20 -4.76
CA PHE A 102 11.83 0.27 -5.57
C PHE A 102 12.73 1.00 -6.55
N LYS A 103 12.18 1.89 -7.38
CA LYS A 103 12.97 2.64 -8.37
C LYS A 103 14.05 3.50 -7.72
N SER A 104 13.77 4.06 -6.55
CA SER A 104 14.75 4.83 -5.76
C SER A 104 15.96 4.00 -5.31
N ARG A 105 15.79 2.67 -5.24
CA ARG A 105 16.83 1.70 -4.88
C ARG A 105 17.35 0.88 -6.06
N ASN A 106 16.96 1.24 -7.31
CA ASN A 106 17.29 0.50 -8.53
C ASN A 106 16.83 -0.97 -8.49
N ILE A 107 15.72 -1.25 -7.79
CA ILE A 107 15.11 -2.57 -7.67
C ILE A 107 13.82 -2.60 -8.49
N THR A 108 13.55 -3.74 -9.12
CA THR A 108 12.32 -3.94 -9.91
C THR A 108 11.33 -4.88 -9.23
N SER A 109 11.81 -5.81 -8.40
CA SER A 109 10.99 -6.80 -7.71
C SER A 109 11.76 -7.41 -6.54
N THR A 110 11.02 -7.74 -5.46
CA THR A 110 11.54 -8.51 -4.31
C THR A 110 10.95 -9.93 -4.26
N VAL A 111 10.19 -10.34 -5.28
CA VAL A 111 9.60 -11.67 -5.33
C VAL A 111 10.67 -12.76 -5.34
N GLY A 112 10.62 -13.64 -4.36
CA GLY A 112 11.54 -14.76 -4.20
C GLY A 112 12.63 -14.57 -3.14
N SER A 113 12.74 -13.37 -2.56
CA SER A 113 13.66 -13.07 -1.45
C SER A 113 13.00 -12.22 -0.34
N GLN A 114 12.22 -11.19 -0.72
CA GLN A 114 11.55 -10.24 0.19
C GLN A 114 12.54 -9.43 1.07
N VAL A 115 13.76 -9.20 0.59
CA VAL A 115 14.84 -8.56 1.38
C VAL A 115 15.45 -7.33 0.72
N GLU A 116 15.33 -7.15 -0.59
CA GLU A 116 15.96 -6.04 -1.32
C GLU A 116 15.34 -4.69 -0.98
N VAL A 117 14.02 -4.69 -0.77
CA VAL A 117 13.26 -3.53 -0.24
C VAL A 117 12.27 -4.07 0.77
N THR A 118 12.46 -3.72 2.04
CA THR A 118 11.69 -4.27 3.16
C THR A 118 10.40 -3.48 3.40
N THR A 119 9.43 -4.09 4.08
CA THR A 119 8.22 -3.40 4.56
C THR A 119 8.60 -2.20 5.43
N SER A 120 9.61 -2.34 6.29
CA SER A 120 10.07 -1.30 7.20
C SER A 120 10.63 -0.08 6.47
N ALA A 121 11.46 -0.30 5.44
CA ALA A 121 11.98 0.77 4.59
C ALA A 121 10.84 1.50 3.86
N MET A 122 9.85 0.76 3.34
CA MET A 122 8.72 1.36 2.62
C MET A 122 7.75 2.11 3.56
N ILE A 123 7.56 1.67 4.80
CA ILE A 123 6.76 2.42 5.80
C ILE A 123 7.47 3.74 6.13
N LEU A 124 8.80 3.69 6.34
CA LEU A 124 9.59 4.92 6.55
C LEU A 124 9.46 5.86 5.36
N ASP A 125 9.60 5.35 4.12
CA ASP A 125 9.42 6.13 2.89
C ASP A 125 8.02 6.79 2.83
N ALA A 126 6.97 6.03 3.16
CA ALA A 126 5.59 6.51 3.15
C ALA A 126 5.37 7.67 4.15
N TYR A 127 5.94 7.56 5.35
CA TYR A 127 5.86 8.65 6.34
C TYR A 127 6.71 9.86 5.95
N ARG A 128 7.90 9.68 5.38
CA ARG A 128 8.72 10.78 4.86
C ARG A 128 8.04 11.50 3.70
N ALA A 129 7.36 10.74 2.82
CA ALA A 129 6.51 11.30 1.79
C ALA A 129 5.34 12.11 2.40
N LEU A 130 4.65 11.55 3.42
CA LEU A 130 3.57 12.24 4.13
C LEU A 130 4.05 13.55 4.76
N GLU A 131 5.19 13.56 5.46
CA GLU A 131 5.79 14.76 6.05
C GLU A 131 6.09 15.82 4.97
N LYS A 132 6.69 15.41 3.84
CA LYS A 132 7.01 16.30 2.73
C LYS A 132 5.75 16.89 2.08
N LEU A 133 4.77 16.03 1.78
CA LEU A 133 3.52 16.41 1.09
C LEU A 133 2.57 17.21 1.99
N SER A 134 2.62 17.01 3.31
CA SER A 134 1.85 17.82 4.29
C SER A 134 2.23 19.31 4.25
N ASN A 135 3.41 19.64 3.74
CA ASN A 135 3.86 21.01 3.54
C ASN A 135 3.63 21.54 2.11
N HIS A 136 3.06 20.72 1.23
CA HIS A 136 2.77 21.13 -0.14
C HIS A 136 1.56 22.08 -0.17
N PRO A 137 1.65 23.24 -0.88
CA PRO A 137 0.61 24.29 -0.83
C PRO A 137 -0.78 23.82 -1.30
N ARG A 138 -0.82 22.82 -2.18
CA ARG A 138 -2.06 22.26 -2.76
C ARG A 138 -2.64 21.08 -1.98
N ILE A 139 -1.99 20.57 -0.93
CA ILE A 139 -2.42 19.36 -0.20
C ILE A 139 -3.03 19.72 1.15
N ASP A 140 -4.20 19.14 1.43
CA ASP A 140 -4.81 19.15 2.76
C ASP A 140 -4.12 18.07 3.61
N LYS A 141 -3.24 18.51 4.51
CA LYS A 141 -2.44 17.63 5.37
C LYS A 141 -3.27 16.70 6.28
N ASP A 142 -4.51 17.07 6.56
CA ASP A 142 -5.42 16.32 7.43
C ASP A 142 -6.28 15.31 6.64
N LYS A 143 -6.15 15.30 5.30
CA LYS A 143 -6.87 14.41 4.38
C LYS A 143 -5.91 13.60 3.50
N VAL A 144 -4.83 13.09 4.06
CA VAL A 144 -3.88 12.23 3.36
C VAL A 144 -4.11 10.79 3.77
N SER A 145 -4.50 9.95 2.82
CA SER A 145 -4.73 8.51 3.02
C SER A 145 -3.67 7.67 2.33
N ILE A 146 -3.52 6.42 2.77
CA ILE A 146 -2.59 5.47 2.17
C ILE A 146 -3.32 4.26 1.62
N ILE A 147 -2.96 3.84 0.40
CA ILE A 147 -3.44 2.62 -0.24
C ILE A 147 -2.23 1.78 -0.66
N GLY A 148 -2.31 0.47 -0.46
CA GLY A 148 -1.21 -0.41 -0.86
C GLY A 148 -1.66 -1.83 -1.18
N TRP A 149 -0.85 -2.52 -2.00
CA TRP A 149 -1.14 -3.86 -2.51
C TRP A 149 -0.05 -4.84 -2.10
N SER A 150 -0.42 -6.01 -1.53
CA SER A 150 0.51 -7.05 -1.11
C SER A 150 1.56 -6.51 -0.12
N LEU A 151 2.83 -6.45 -0.50
CA LEU A 151 3.88 -5.77 0.28
C LEU A 151 3.51 -4.31 0.59
N GLY A 152 2.94 -3.58 -0.39
CA GLY A 152 2.38 -2.24 -0.16
C GLY A 152 1.14 -2.28 0.75
N GLY A 153 0.38 -3.36 0.73
CA GLY A 153 -0.70 -3.62 1.67
C GLY A 153 -0.18 -3.76 3.11
N ALA A 154 0.97 -4.43 3.30
CA ALA A 154 1.67 -4.43 4.59
C ALA A 154 2.05 -3.01 5.03
N VAL A 155 2.57 -2.21 4.10
CA VAL A 155 2.92 -0.80 4.38
C VAL A 155 1.69 -0.02 4.82
N SER A 156 0.57 -0.15 4.09
CA SER A 156 -0.69 0.51 4.46
C SER A 156 -1.19 0.06 5.83
N LEU A 157 -1.19 -1.25 6.12
CA LEU A 157 -1.67 -1.80 7.39
C LEU A 157 -0.78 -1.37 8.58
N PHE A 158 0.53 -1.64 8.49
CA PHE A 158 1.45 -1.42 9.61
C PHE A 158 1.89 0.04 9.79
N SER A 159 1.64 0.92 8.81
CA SER A 159 1.74 2.36 9.05
C SER A 159 0.71 2.86 10.08
N GLY A 160 -0.34 2.08 10.36
CA GLY A 160 -1.27 2.32 11.46
C GLY A 160 -0.78 1.85 12.83
N TRP A 161 0.30 1.06 12.94
CA TRP A 161 0.82 0.55 14.20
C TRP A 161 1.55 1.65 14.97
N LEU A 162 1.02 2.05 16.13
CA LEU A 162 1.45 3.24 16.87
C LEU A 162 2.90 3.18 17.38
N PRO A 163 3.47 2.04 17.82
CA PRO A 163 4.88 2.01 18.19
C PRO A 163 5.79 2.46 17.05
N LEU A 164 5.60 1.94 15.85
CA LEU A 164 6.38 2.30 14.66
C LEU A 164 6.11 3.74 14.21
N LYS A 165 4.84 4.12 14.09
CA LYS A 165 4.43 5.48 13.72
C LYS A 165 5.05 6.54 14.62
N ASN A 166 5.00 6.32 15.94
CA ASN A 166 5.50 7.29 16.92
C ASN A 166 7.03 7.40 16.96
N ALA A 167 7.74 6.34 16.57
CA ALA A 167 9.18 6.38 16.37
C ALA A 167 9.57 7.21 15.12
N ILE A 168 8.76 7.16 14.05
CA ILE A 168 9.04 7.91 12.83
C ILE A 168 8.64 9.38 12.96
N THR A 169 7.42 9.65 13.43
CA THR A 169 6.86 11.01 13.49
C THR A 169 5.76 11.14 14.54
N LYS A 170 5.70 12.32 15.16
CA LYS A 170 4.60 12.72 16.07
C LYS A 170 3.67 13.74 15.43
N ASN A 171 4.05 14.30 14.28
CA ASN A 171 3.43 15.52 13.73
C ASN A 171 2.36 15.24 12.67
N VAL A 172 2.43 14.08 12.01
CA VAL A 172 1.52 13.71 10.92
C VAL A 172 0.99 12.29 11.11
N SER A 173 -0.18 12.03 10.55
CA SER A 173 -0.82 10.71 10.53
C SER A 173 -1.62 10.56 9.25
N PHE A 174 -1.76 9.33 8.76
CA PHE A 174 -2.69 9.06 7.68
C PHE A 174 -4.14 9.18 8.16
N ALA A 175 -4.99 9.77 7.32
CA ALA A 175 -6.43 9.92 7.58
C ALA A 175 -7.18 8.60 7.44
N SER A 176 -6.71 7.69 6.58
CA SER A 176 -7.22 6.32 6.47
C SER A 176 -6.20 5.39 5.80
N HIS A 177 -6.40 4.09 5.95
CA HIS A 177 -5.53 3.03 5.47
C HIS A 177 -6.35 2.01 4.68
N LEU A 178 -6.02 1.78 3.42
CA LEU A 178 -6.64 0.77 2.57
C LEU A 178 -5.58 -0.27 2.16
N ALA A 179 -5.70 -1.48 2.71
CA ALA A 179 -4.71 -2.54 2.57
C ALA A 179 -5.27 -3.70 1.74
N PHE A 180 -4.79 -3.85 0.50
CA PHE A 180 -5.13 -4.97 -0.37
C PHE A 180 -4.21 -6.15 -0.06
N TYR A 181 -4.81 -7.27 0.28
CA TYR A 181 -4.18 -8.56 0.57
C TYR A 181 -2.85 -8.42 1.34
N PRO A 182 -2.89 -7.79 2.55
CA PRO A 182 -1.71 -7.61 3.38
C PRO A 182 -1.30 -8.91 4.10
N PRO A 183 -0.03 -9.02 4.56
CA PRO A 183 0.45 -10.17 5.34
C PRO A 183 -0.03 -10.12 6.80
N CYS A 184 -1.31 -10.40 7.06
CA CYS A 184 -1.87 -10.42 8.41
C CYS A 184 -1.28 -11.54 9.32
N PHE A 185 -0.51 -12.46 8.75
CA PHE A 185 0.24 -13.50 9.48
C PHE A 185 1.42 -12.93 10.29
N ILE A 186 1.67 -11.63 10.22
CA ILE A 186 2.53 -10.91 11.17
C ILE A 186 1.63 -10.36 12.28
N ASP A 187 1.60 -11.05 13.43
CA ASP A 187 0.70 -10.77 14.54
C ASP A 187 1.36 -9.88 15.61
N PRO A 188 0.96 -8.61 15.78
CA PRO A 188 1.58 -7.70 16.73
C PRO A 188 1.17 -8.05 18.17
N GLU A 189 2.15 -8.15 19.10
CA GLU A 189 1.91 -8.27 20.53
C GLU A 189 1.30 -6.97 21.08
N ASN A 190 1.82 -5.83 20.65
CA ASN A 190 1.26 -4.53 20.98
C ASN A 190 0.11 -4.18 20.02
N THR A 191 -1.11 -4.18 20.56
CA THR A 191 -2.35 -3.94 19.80
C THR A 191 -2.72 -2.47 19.61
N LYS A 192 -1.81 -1.53 19.91
CA LYS A 192 -2.05 -0.10 19.75
C LYS A 192 -1.91 0.32 18.30
N PHE A 193 -3.04 0.52 17.64
CA PHE A 193 -3.15 1.06 16.29
C PHE A 193 -3.79 2.45 16.29
N THR A 194 -3.66 3.13 15.15
CA THR A 194 -4.34 4.42 14.92
C THR A 194 -5.86 4.29 15.04
N GLN A 195 -6.52 5.40 15.38
CA GLN A 195 -7.99 5.49 15.32
C GLN A 195 -8.51 5.84 13.92
N SER A 196 -7.61 6.21 13.01
CA SER A 196 -7.96 6.37 11.59
C SER A 196 -8.47 5.05 11.02
N PRO A 197 -9.51 5.07 10.15
CA PRO A 197 -10.05 3.84 9.59
C PRO A 197 -9.00 3.00 8.86
N ILE A 198 -8.98 1.70 9.15
CA ILE A 198 -8.17 0.70 8.44
C ILE A 198 -9.14 -0.27 7.78
N HIS A 199 -9.02 -0.47 6.47
CA HIS A 199 -9.81 -1.46 5.75
C HIS A 199 -8.90 -2.44 5.02
N ILE A 200 -9.05 -3.73 5.35
CA ILE A 200 -8.35 -4.84 4.73
C ILE A 200 -9.26 -5.47 3.69
N LEU A 201 -8.76 -5.65 2.47
CA LEU A 201 -9.42 -6.33 1.36
C LEU A 201 -8.59 -7.55 0.99
N ILE A 202 -9.17 -8.77 1.04
CA ILE A 202 -8.41 -9.99 0.80
C ILE A 202 -9.22 -11.02 0.01
N GLY A 203 -8.56 -11.86 -0.76
CA GLY A 203 -9.18 -12.99 -1.44
C GLY A 203 -9.31 -14.20 -0.52
N GLU A 204 -10.45 -14.91 -0.57
CA GLU A 204 -10.71 -16.13 0.20
C GLU A 204 -9.69 -17.24 -0.09
N LEU A 205 -9.25 -17.36 -1.35
CA LEU A 205 -8.32 -18.39 -1.82
C LEU A 205 -6.88 -17.87 -1.93
N ASP A 206 -6.57 -16.74 -1.28
CA ASP A 206 -5.22 -16.20 -1.27
C ASP A 206 -4.28 -17.15 -0.52
N ASP A 207 -3.35 -17.75 -1.26
CA ASP A 207 -2.36 -18.67 -0.73
C ASP A 207 -0.97 -18.02 -0.56
N TRP A 208 -0.82 -16.77 -0.97
CA TRP A 208 0.37 -15.96 -0.71
C TRP A 208 0.27 -15.27 0.66
N THR A 209 -0.80 -14.51 0.86
CA THR A 209 -1.14 -13.84 2.12
C THR A 209 -2.53 -14.31 2.57
N PRO A 210 -2.64 -15.42 3.30
CA PRO A 210 -3.92 -16.09 3.54
C PRO A 210 -4.91 -15.24 4.33
N ALA A 211 -6.21 -15.48 4.09
CA ALA A 211 -7.32 -14.73 4.68
C ALA A 211 -7.54 -15.02 6.16
N ASP A 212 -7.34 -16.26 6.61
CA ASP A 212 -7.57 -16.66 8.01
C ASP A 212 -6.79 -15.83 9.03
N PRO A 213 -5.48 -15.57 8.85
CA PRO A 213 -4.76 -14.64 9.70
C PRO A 213 -5.37 -13.24 9.75
N CYS A 214 -5.97 -12.74 8.65
CA CYS A 214 -6.64 -11.44 8.65
C CYS A 214 -7.91 -11.43 9.51
N HIS A 215 -8.67 -12.52 9.53
CA HIS A 215 -9.79 -12.68 10.47
C HIS A 215 -9.31 -12.62 11.92
N MET A 216 -8.24 -13.34 12.25
CA MET A 216 -7.65 -13.34 13.60
C MET A 216 -7.15 -11.94 13.98
N PHE A 217 -6.44 -11.28 13.07
CA PHE A 217 -5.89 -9.94 13.23
C PHE A 217 -6.98 -8.91 13.53
N VAL A 218 -8.04 -8.87 12.71
CA VAL A 218 -9.16 -7.96 12.90
C VAL A 218 -9.93 -8.26 14.19
N ASN A 219 -10.20 -9.52 14.50
CA ASN A 219 -10.85 -9.91 15.75
C ASN A 219 -10.04 -9.44 16.98
N LYS A 220 -8.71 -9.57 16.95
CA LYS A 220 -7.80 -9.12 18.01
C LYS A 220 -7.85 -7.60 18.20
N LEU A 221 -7.89 -6.83 17.10
CA LEU A 221 -7.76 -5.37 17.12
C LEU A 221 -9.10 -4.63 17.17
N SER A 222 -10.22 -5.27 16.87
CA SER A 222 -11.55 -4.62 16.73
C SER A 222 -12.02 -3.86 17.98
N LYS A 223 -11.48 -4.18 19.16
CA LYS A 223 -11.79 -3.49 20.41
C LYS A 223 -10.96 -2.21 20.65
N THR A 224 -9.85 -2.06 19.95
CA THR A 224 -8.85 -1.00 20.19
C THR A 224 -8.56 -0.13 18.98
N ALA A 225 -8.97 -0.56 17.77
CA ALA A 225 -8.76 0.15 16.51
C ALA A 225 -10.03 0.15 15.66
N ASN A 226 -10.14 1.15 14.79
CA ASN A 226 -11.20 1.20 13.78
C ASN A 226 -10.75 0.40 12.54
N ILE A 227 -10.93 -0.92 12.59
CA ILE A 227 -10.45 -1.85 11.57
C ILE A 227 -11.56 -2.73 11.02
N ASN A 228 -11.62 -2.89 9.69
CA ASN A 228 -12.60 -3.69 8.99
C ASN A 228 -11.92 -4.65 8.00
N LEU A 229 -12.59 -5.76 7.70
CA LEU A 229 -12.15 -6.77 6.75
C LEU A 229 -13.26 -7.05 5.73
N THR A 230 -12.89 -7.06 4.45
CA THR A 230 -13.73 -7.60 3.38
C THR A 230 -13.00 -8.78 2.73
N VAL A 231 -13.65 -9.95 2.74
CA VAL A 231 -13.15 -11.15 2.06
C VAL A 231 -13.92 -11.34 0.77
N TYR A 232 -13.20 -11.51 -0.33
CA TYR A 232 -13.77 -11.75 -1.65
C TYR A 232 -13.76 -13.24 -1.97
N GLU A 233 -14.97 -13.83 -2.08
CA GLU A 233 -15.15 -15.25 -2.39
C GLU A 233 -14.48 -15.65 -3.71
N ASN A 234 -13.96 -16.88 -3.78
CA ASN A 234 -13.32 -17.47 -4.96
C ASN A 234 -12.21 -16.59 -5.56
N SER A 235 -11.48 -15.83 -4.75
CA SER A 235 -10.49 -14.86 -5.17
C SER A 235 -9.11 -15.19 -4.63
N HIS A 236 -8.11 -15.16 -5.51
CA HIS A 236 -6.69 -15.35 -5.17
C HIS A 236 -5.98 -14.02 -4.91
N HIS A 237 -4.68 -14.08 -4.62
CA HIS A 237 -3.80 -12.90 -4.51
C HIS A 237 -3.86 -12.07 -5.80
N GLY A 238 -4.03 -10.74 -5.70
CA GLY A 238 -4.18 -9.87 -6.87
C GLY A 238 -5.55 -9.96 -7.54
N PHE A 239 -6.61 -10.31 -6.81
CA PHE A 239 -7.98 -10.48 -7.29
C PHE A 239 -8.55 -9.25 -8.01
N ASP A 240 -8.02 -8.09 -7.73
CA ASP A 240 -8.42 -6.78 -8.28
C ASP A 240 -7.75 -6.47 -9.64
N SER A 241 -6.92 -7.38 -10.17
CA SER A 241 -6.32 -7.25 -11.49
C SER A 241 -7.21 -7.84 -12.61
N GLU A 242 -6.87 -7.58 -13.87
CA GLU A 242 -7.46 -8.24 -15.06
C GLU A 242 -6.63 -9.44 -15.54
N GLU A 243 -5.50 -9.71 -14.87
CA GLU A 243 -4.59 -10.78 -15.24
C GLU A 243 -5.25 -12.14 -15.01
N PRO A 244 -5.04 -13.12 -15.90
CA PRO A 244 -5.55 -14.48 -15.68
C PRO A 244 -4.91 -15.10 -14.44
N ILE A 245 -5.62 -16.05 -13.82
CA ILE A 245 -5.05 -16.82 -12.70
C ILE A 245 -3.91 -17.68 -13.22
N ILE A 246 -2.72 -17.51 -12.63
CA ILE A 246 -1.52 -18.28 -12.93
C ILE A 246 -0.87 -18.82 -11.65
N PHE A 247 -0.18 -19.94 -11.76
CA PHE A 247 0.66 -20.47 -10.69
C PHE A 247 2.07 -19.85 -10.75
N ASN A 248 2.40 -19.01 -9.77
CA ASN A 248 3.71 -18.40 -9.66
C ASN A 248 4.64 -19.26 -8.79
N LYS A 249 5.52 -20.04 -9.43
CA LYS A 249 6.47 -20.94 -8.76
C LYS A 249 7.49 -20.24 -7.83
N ARG A 250 7.72 -18.94 -8.00
CA ARG A 250 8.67 -18.14 -7.22
C ARG A 250 8.05 -17.48 -6.00
N GLY A 251 6.72 -17.38 -5.95
CA GLY A 251 6.00 -16.83 -4.82
C GLY A 251 6.19 -17.68 -3.55
N TYR A 252 6.07 -17.04 -2.41
CA TYR A 252 6.06 -17.69 -1.10
C TYR A 252 4.62 -17.90 -0.65
N SER A 253 4.24 -19.13 -0.30
CA SER A 253 3.00 -19.41 0.42
C SER A 253 3.24 -19.29 1.90
N PHE A 254 2.48 -18.43 2.57
CA PHE A 254 2.57 -18.22 4.02
C PHE A 254 1.41 -18.86 4.78
N LYS A 255 0.76 -19.88 4.20
CA LYS A 255 -0.42 -20.53 4.80
C LYS A 255 -0.17 -21.07 6.21
N ASP A 256 1.02 -21.61 6.44
CA ASP A 256 1.40 -22.23 7.70
C ASP A 256 2.23 -21.30 8.60
N CYS A 257 2.34 -20.02 8.23
CA CYS A 257 3.10 -19.03 8.97
C CYS A 257 2.21 -18.16 9.87
N LEU A 258 2.67 -17.95 11.10
CA LEU A 258 2.12 -16.95 12.00
C LEU A 258 3.28 -16.36 12.81
N PHE A 259 3.90 -15.31 12.33
CA PHE A 259 5.01 -14.64 12.99
C PHE A 259 4.49 -13.68 14.05
N ARG A 260 5.18 -13.60 15.19
CA ARG A 260 4.88 -12.56 16.20
C ARG A 260 5.69 -11.31 15.88
N LEU A 261 5.06 -10.15 16.03
CA LEU A 261 5.73 -8.85 16.03
C LEU A 261 5.78 -8.37 17.47
N ASP A 262 6.96 -8.35 18.07
CA ASP A 262 7.15 -7.94 19.46
C ASP A 262 7.04 -6.41 19.64
N GLU A 263 7.12 -5.95 20.88
CA GLU A 263 6.97 -4.52 21.22
C GLU A 263 8.13 -3.66 20.71
N ASP A 264 9.31 -4.26 20.51
CA ASP A 264 10.51 -3.59 20.00
C ASP A 264 10.56 -3.52 18.47
N GLY A 265 9.60 -4.14 17.77
CA GLY A 265 9.47 -4.14 16.32
C GLY A 265 10.24 -5.26 15.62
N ASP A 266 10.66 -6.29 16.34
CA ASP A 266 11.23 -7.47 15.74
C ASP A 266 10.14 -8.48 15.35
N VAL A 267 10.21 -8.97 14.11
CA VAL A 267 9.36 -10.07 13.65
C VAL A 267 10.03 -11.39 14.05
N LEU A 268 9.38 -12.13 14.93
CA LEU A 268 9.89 -13.36 15.50
C LEU A 268 9.43 -14.57 14.68
N MET A 269 10.36 -15.47 14.33
CA MET A 269 10.01 -16.69 13.60
C MET A 269 9.15 -17.65 14.43
N ASN A 270 8.34 -18.48 13.78
CA ASN A 270 7.43 -19.43 14.41
C ASN A 270 8.16 -20.39 15.36
N PHE A 271 9.37 -20.77 15.00
CA PHE A 271 10.20 -21.69 15.76
C PHE A 271 11.28 -20.91 16.51
N LEU A 272 11.54 -21.26 17.76
CA LEU A 272 12.51 -20.63 18.67
C LEU A 272 12.25 -19.15 19.00
N SER A 273 11.27 -18.50 18.41
CA SER A 273 10.97 -17.06 18.62
C SER A 273 12.21 -16.16 18.45
N LEU A 274 13.10 -16.52 17.53
CA LEU A 274 14.26 -15.70 17.21
C LEU A 274 13.87 -14.56 16.24
N PRO A 275 14.47 -13.36 16.39
CA PRO A 275 14.15 -12.24 15.52
C PRO A 275 14.68 -12.45 14.10
N MET A 276 13.84 -12.16 13.11
CA MET A 276 14.18 -12.15 11.69
C MET A 276 14.79 -10.80 11.30
N SER A 277 15.84 -10.38 12.00
CA SER A 277 16.45 -9.04 11.90
C SER A 277 17.51 -8.89 10.80
N SER A 278 17.67 -9.90 9.95
CA SER A 278 18.60 -9.87 8.80
C SER A 278 18.12 -10.77 7.67
N PRO A 279 18.62 -10.61 6.42
CA PRO A 279 18.28 -11.50 5.30
C PRO A 279 18.51 -12.97 5.59
N LEU A 280 19.59 -13.30 6.31
CA LEU A 280 19.92 -14.68 6.70
C LEU A 280 18.90 -15.23 7.71
N MET A 281 18.58 -14.46 8.73
CA MET A 281 17.62 -14.87 9.78
C MET A 281 16.21 -14.97 9.22
N GLN A 282 15.79 -14.05 8.33
CA GLN A 282 14.51 -14.16 7.64
C GLN A 282 14.42 -15.41 6.78
N LYS A 283 15.46 -15.71 5.99
CA LYS A 283 15.52 -16.93 5.19
C LYS A 283 15.46 -18.18 6.07
N PHE A 284 16.14 -18.16 7.21
CA PHE A 284 16.12 -19.26 8.18
C PHE A 284 14.70 -19.42 8.77
N GLY A 285 14.04 -18.35 9.22
CA GLY A 285 12.67 -18.39 9.75
C GLY A 285 11.65 -18.92 8.73
N PHE A 286 11.83 -18.59 7.45
CA PHE A 286 10.94 -19.05 6.38
C PHE A 286 11.03 -20.56 6.13
N LEU A 287 12.14 -21.22 6.44
CA LEU A 287 12.30 -22.67 6.25
C LEU A 287 11.30 -23.50 7.07
N PHE A 288 10.69 -22.93 8.10
CA PHE A 288 9.83 -23.67 9.03
C PHE A 288 8.34 -23.60 8.69
N CYS A 289 7.92 -22.69 7.82
CA CYS A 289 6.50 -22.51 7.51
C CYS A 289 6.19 -22.05 6.07
N VAL A 290 7.22 -21.66 5.29
CA VAL A 290 6.98 -21.14 3.94
C VAL A 290 7.15 -22.23 2.90
N GLU A 291 6.17 -22.36 2.03
CA GLU A 291 6.24 -23.17 0.82
C GLU A 291 6.47 -22.33 -0.42
N ARG A 292 6.86 -22.97 -1.53
CA ARG A 292 7.02 -22.32 -2.83
C ARG A 292 5.84 -22.62 -3.74
N GLY A 293 5.39 -21.56 -4.40
CA GLY A 293 4.32 -21.61 -5.39
C GLY A 293 2.99 -21.11 -4.84
N VAL A 294 2.41 -20.16 -5.54
CA VAL A 294 1.15 -19.49 -5.18
C VAL A 294 0.30 -19.24 -6.41
N ASN A 295 -1.02 -19.21 -6.26
CA ASN A 295 -1.93 -18.79 -7.30
C ASN A 295 -2.15 -17.27 -7.21
N ILE A 296 -2.02 -16.58 -8.33
CA ILE A 296 -2.24 -15.14 -8.43
C ILE A 296 -3.07 -14.81 -9.65
N GLY A 297 -3.94 -13.85 -9.55
CA GLY A 297 -4.72 -13.37 -10.71
C GLY A 297 -6.09 -12.83 -10.33
N GLY A 298 -6.71 -12.20 -11.31
CA GLY A 298 -7.93 -11.44 -11.16
C GLY A 298 -9.19 -12.30 -11.00
N ASN A 299 -10.16 -11.71 -10.31
CA ASN A 299 -11.55 -12.15 -10.26
C ASN A 299 -12.43 -10.96 -10.66
N ALA A 300 -13.07 -11.04 -11.83
CA ALA A 300 -13.85 -9.92 -12.38
C ALA A 300 -14.96 -9.40 -11.44
N THR A 301 -15.60 -10.32 -10.68
CA THR A 301 -16.65 -9.93 -9.72
C THR A 301 -16.05 -9.22 -8.51
N ALA A 302 -14.97 -9.74 -7.94
CA ALA A 302 -14.27 -9.15 -6.82
C ALA A 302 -13.69 -7.77 -7.20
N ARG A 303 -13.03 -7.68 -8.37
CA ARG A 303 -12.49 -6.43 -8.92
C ARG A 303 -13.56 -5.35 -9.06
N LYS A 304 -14.73 -5.69 -9.63
CA LYS A 304 -15.84 -4.74 -9.76
C LYS A 304 -16.37 -4.22 -8.42
N LYS A 305 -16.30 -5.05 -7.37
CA LYS A 305 -16.76 -4.66 -6.02
C LYS A 305 -15.72 -3.88 -5.24
N SER A 306 -14.42 -4.00 -5.60
CA SER A 306 -13.32 -3.33 -4.91
C SER A 306 -12.96 -1.98 -5.53
N LEU A 307 -13.41 -1.71 -6.77
CA LEU A 307 -13.38 -0.41 -7.45
C LEU A 307 -14.61 0.44 -7.10
#